data_b77fe77c3366e2b016964d0282375b53
#
_entry.id   b77fe77c3366e2b016964d0282375b53
#
_cell.length_a   1.000
_cell.length_b   1.000
_cell.length_c   1.000
_cell.angle_alpha   90.00
_cell.angle_beta   90.00
_cell.angle_gamma   90.00
#
_symmetry.space_group_name_H-M   'P 1'
#
loop_
_entity.id
_entity.type
_entity.pdbx_description
1 polymer ?
#
loop_
_entity_poly.entity_id
_entity_poly.type
_entity_poly.pdbx_seq_one_letter_code
_entity_poly.pdbx_strand_id
1 'polypeptide(L)'
;MVSEGFTKILLCSFCVGIALSANVSKSKAKFDNYKVLRVQIQDEKAQNYIANPDHEALYNVWAEPRINYTADIMVAPEKLKEITSGLSSNGLEYSTMIEDVQTLIELESTPITTEKDRSAGHPMTWTEYHSQEDMEAYMDYLVERYPDLVSIDDIGTSYEGRAMRVLKICKGGTCGQKPAMWIDGGIHAREWASPAVATFHMKELVENSKNYPSNLLDKLDWYILPVHNPDGYEYSRTDNRMWRKNRYFQNSYTKHQ
;
A
#
# COMPACT_ATOMS: atom_id res chain seq x y z
N MET A 1 36.69 -26.88 74.34
CA MET A 1 36.40 -27.70 73.15
C MET A 1 35.62 -26.86 72.16
N VAL A 2 36.33 -26.42 71.19
CA VAL A 2 35.86 -25.48 70.16
C VAL A 2 35.43 -26.32 68.95
N SER A 3 34.20 -26.14 68.43
CA SER A 3 33.76 -26.74 67.23
C SER A 3 33.62 -25.68 66.14
N GLU A 4 34.48 -25.77 65.14
CA GLU A 4 34.49 -24.91 63.97
C GLU A 4 33.33 -25.30 63.01
N GLY A 5 32.47 -24.30 62.71
CA GLY A 5 31.44 -24.40 61.69
C GLY A 5 31.94 -23.86 60.36
N PHE A 6 32.13 -24.74 59.33
CA PHE A 6 32.46 -24.35 57.94
C PHE A 6 31.21 -23.86 57.23
N THR A 7 31.18 -22.54 56.94
CA THR A 7 30.18 -21.95 56.06
C THR A 7 30.61 -22.12 54.59
N LYS A 8 29.93 -22.97 53.86
CA LYS A 8 30.10 -23.10 52.38
C LYS A 8 29.38 -21.96 51.68
N ILE A 9 30.12 -21.07 51.07
CA ILE A 9 29.61 -20.05 50.19
C ILE A 9 29.37 -20.71 48.82
N LEU A 10 28.09 -20.76 48.41
CA LEU A 10 27.69 -21.22 47.10
C LEU A 10 27.74 -20.03 46.12
N LEU A 11 28.76 -19.95 45.27
CA LEU A 11 28.81 -19.00 44.16
C LEU A 11 27.86 -19.46 43.06
N CYS A 12 26.72 -18.77 42.93
CA CYS A 12 25.82 -18.91 41.80
C CYS A 12 26.35 -18.05 40.65
N SER A 13 27.01 -18.66 39.67
CA SER A 13 27.40 -17.98 38.43
C SER A 13 26.15 -17.76 37.58
N PHE A 14 25.63 -16.53 37.57
CA PHE A 14 24.62 -16.08 36.60
C PHE A 14 25.33 -15.90 35.24
N CYS A 15 25.21 -16.85 34.35
CA CYS A 15 25.49 -16.64 32.96
C CYS A 15 24.35 -15.81 32.35
N VAL A 16 24.54 -14.49 32.27
CA VAL A 16 23.71 -13.63 31.45
C VAL A 16 24.05 -13.90 29.98
N GLY A 17 23.29 -14.76 29.35
CA GLY A 17 23.34 -14.94 27.91
C GLY A 17 22.78 -13.70 27.22
N ILE A 18 23.64 -12.81 26.75
CA ILE A 18 23.26 -11.73 25.84
C ILE A 18 22.91 -12.42 24.51
N ALA A 19 21.62 -12.63 24.26
CA ALA A 19 21.14 -12.99 22.93
C ALA A 19 21.34 -11.75 22.04
N LEU A 20 22.45 -11.73 21.31
CA LEU A 20 22.61 -10.84 20.17
C LEU A 20 21.59 -11.30 19.11
N SER A 21 20.40 -10.70 19.10
CA SER A 21 19.51 -10.76 17.94
C SER A 21 20.23 -10.03 16.80
N ALA A 22 20.89 -10.78 15.94
CA ALA A 22 21.35 -10.26 14.67
C ALA A 22 20.12 -9.77 13.92
N ASN A 23 19.90 -8.45 13.89
CA ASN A 23 19.01 -7.82 12.93
C ASN A 23 19.59 -8.13 11.54
N VAL A 24 19.19 -9.25 10.95
CA VAL A 24 19.39 -9.49 9.52
C VAL A 24 18.51 -8.45 8.85
N SER A 25 19.11 -7.35 8.41
CA SER A 25 18.47 -6.38 7.54
C SER A 25 17.95 -7.14 6.32
N LYS A 26 16.66 -7.38 6.28
CA LYS A 26 16.00 -8.04 5.15
C LYS A 26 16.15 -7.09 3.97
N SER A 27 16.92 -7.48 2.96
CA SER A 27 17.11 -6.65 1.78
C SER A 27 15.76 -6.45 1.07
N LYS A 28 15.49 -5.22 0.66
CA LYS A 28 14.30 -4.87 -0.15
C LYS A 28 14.27 -5.74 -1.41
N ALA A 29 13.08 -6.22 -1.77
CA ALA A 29 12.90 -7.00 -2.99
C ALA A 29 13.34 -6.19 -4.22
N LYS A 30 14.09 -6.84 -5.13
CA LYS A 30 14.58 -6.26 -6.36
C LYS A 30 13.86 -6.84 -7.57
N PHE A 31 13.67 -6.01 -8.59
CA PHE A 31 12.94 -6.35 -9.81
C PHE A 31 13.77 -6.03 -11.06
N ASP A 32 15.10 -6.24 -10.96
CA ASP A 32 16.05 -6.04 -12.06
C ASP A 32 15.69 -6.96 -13.23
N ASN A 33 15.58 -6.40 -14.43
CA ASN A 33 15.19 -7.09 -15.67
C ASN A 33 13.82 -7.77 -15.68
N TYR A 34 12.96 -7.53 -14.68
CA TYR A 34 11.55 -7.91 -14.77
C TYR A 34 10.87 -7.08 -15.86
N LYS A 35 10.14 -7.75 -16.76
CA LYS A 35 9.41 -7.10 -17.85
C LYS A 35 7.91 -7.11 -17.60
N VAL A 36 7.24 -6.09 -18.12
CA VAL A 36 5.78 -6.14 -18.23
C VAL A 36 5.40 -6.33 -19.68
N LEU A 37 4.71 -7.44 -19.93
CA LEU A 37 4.18 -7.76 -21.24
C LEU A 37 2.70 -7.36 -21.31
N ARG A 38 2.33 -6.64 -22.34
CA ARG A 38 0.95 -6.31 -22.68
C ARG A 38 0.44 -7.28 -23.69
N VAL A 39 -0.54 -8.11 -23.32
CA VAL A 39 -1.11 -9.19 -24.10
C VAL A 39 -2.48 -8.80 -24.63
N GLN A 40 -2.75 -9.01 -25.93
CA GLN A 40 -4.07 -8.80 -26.53
C GLN A 40 -5.02 -9.94 -26.16
N ILE A 41 -6.20 -9.61 -25.63
CA ILE A 41 -7.22 -10.59 -25.25
C ILE A 41 -8.36 -10.53 -26.28
N GLN A 42 -8.24 -11.35 -27.32
CA GLN A 42 -9.17 -11.34 -28.46
C GLN A 42 -10.41 -12.21 -28.23
N ASP A 43 -10.29 -13.26 -27.41
CA ASP A 43 -11.33 -14.24 -27.19
C ASP A 43 -11.28 -14.84 -25.76
N GLU A 44 -12.24 -15.71 -25.46
CA GLU A 44 -12.35 -16.41 -24.20
C GLU A 44 -11.16 -17.37 -23.93
N LYS A 45 -10.59 -17.96 -24.99
CA LYS A 45 -9.42 -18.85 -24.87
C LYS A 45 -8.21 -18.05 -24.36
N ALA A 46 -7.98 -16.86 -24.92
CA ALA A 46 -6.93 -15.93 -24.49
C ALA A 46 -7.14 -15.48 -23.03
N GLN A 47 -8.38 -15.12 -22.71
CA GLN A 47 -8.76 -14.73 -21.35
C GLN A 47 -8.47 -15.84 -20.34
N ASN A 48 -8.94 -17.06 -20.61
CA ASN A 48 -8.74 -18.21 -19.73
C ASN A 48 -7.27 -18.62 -19.62
N TYR A 49 -6.48 -18.46 -20.67
CA TYR A 49 -5.05 -18.75 -20.64
C TYR A 49 -4.33 -17.81 -19.64
N ILE A 50 -4.60 -16.51 -19.71
CA ILE A 50 -3.97 -15.53 -18.79
C ILE A 50 -4.54 -15.63 -17.36
N ALA A 51 -5.83 -15.93 -17.21
CA ALA A 51 -6.47 -16.07 -15.91
C ALA A 51 -6.23 -17.44 -15.23
N ASN A 52 -5.50 -18.35 -15.88
CA ASN A 52 -5.29 -19.70 -15.33
C ASN A 52 -4.53 -19.66 -14.00
N PRO A 53 -5.11 -20.16 -12.89
CA PRO A 53 -4.46 -20.22 -11.58
C PRO A 53 -3.11 -20.95 -11.58
N ASP A 54 -2.92 -21.97 -12.46
CA ASP A 54 -1.67 -22.70 -12.58
C ASP A 54 -0.51 -21.80 -13.05
N HIS A 55 -0.81 -20.66 -13.65
CA HIS A 55 0.15 -19.67 -14.10
C HIS A 55 0.50 -18.62 -13.04
N GLU A 56 -0.16 -18.62 -11.88
CA GLU A 56 0.08 -17.63 -10.81
C GLU A 56 1.55 -17.62 -10.33
N ALA A 57 2.24 -18.76 -10.43
CA ALA A 57 3.66 -18.86 -10.11
C ALA A 57 4.60 -18.40 -11.25
N LEU A 58 4.07 -18.17 -12.45
CA LEU A 58 4.86 -17.85 -13.65
C LEU A 58 4.94 -16.34 -13.89
N TYR A 59 3.88 -15.61 -13.62
CA TYR A 59 3.79 -14.16 -13.79
C TYR A 59 2.80 -13.52 -12.82
N ASN A 60 2.92 -12.22 -12.65
CA ASN A 60 2.00 -11.44 -11.83
C ASN A 60 1.11 -10.58 -12.73
N VAL A 61 -0.21 -10.75 -12.61
CA VAL A 61 -1.19 -9.97 -13.38
C VAL A 61 -1.33 -8.57 -12.79
N TRP A 62 -1.14 -7.54 -13.62
CA TRP A 62 -1.31 -6.13 -13.27
C TRP A 62 -2.64 -5.58 -13.75
N ALA A 63 -3.04 -5.95 -14.98
CA ALA A 63 -4.35 -5.67 -15.51
C ALA A 63 -5.05 -6.98 -15.88
N GLU A 64 -6.25 -7.19 -15.30
CA GLU A 64 -7.02 -8.43 -15.50
C GLU A 64 -7.43 -8.62 -16.95
N PRO A 65 -7.37 -9.86 -17.47
CA PRO A 65 -7.73 -10.15 -18.85
C PRO A 65 -9.23 -9.96 -19.09
N ARG A 66 -9.58 -9.13 -20.07
CA ARG A 66 -10.96 -8.92 -20.53
C ARG A 66 -11.00 -9.00 -22.05
N ILE A 67 -11.99 -9.69 -22.60
CA ILE A 67 -12.16 -9.82 -24.06
C ILE A 67 -12.28 -8.42 -24.69
N ASN A 68 -11.58 -8.22 -25.81
CA ASN A 68 -11.40 -6.96 -26.55
C ASN A 68 -10.58 -5.88 -25.82
N TYR A 69 -9.87 -6.24 -24.74
CA TYR A 69 -8.92 -5.37 -24.03
C TYR A 69 -7.53 -6.03 -23.97
N THR A 70 -6.62 -5.38 -23.30
CA THR A 70 -5.29 -5.92 -22.99
C THR A 70 -5.22 -6.42 -21.56
N ALA A 71 -4.38 -7.43 -21.32
CA ALA A 71 -3.91 -7.81 -20.00
C ALA A 71 -2.43 -7.44 -19.87
N ASP A 72 -2.02 -6.91 -18.71
CA ASP A 72 -0.63 -6.62 -18.42
C ASP A 72 -0.10 -7.63 -17.41
N ILE A 73 0.97 -8.33 -17.75
CA ILE A 73 1.59 -9.35 -16.89
C ILE A 73 3.06 -9.02 -16.63
N MET A 74 3.46 -8.98 -15.36
CA MET A 74 4.88 -8.85 -14.98
C MET A 74 5.53 -10.21 -14.91
N VAL A 75 6.64 -10.37 -15.61
CA VAL A 75 7.36 -11.63 -15.80
C VAL A 75 8.80 -11.49 -15.31
N ALA A 76 9.24 -12.45 -14.49
CA ALA A 76 10.62 -12.55 -14.04
C ALA A 76 11.57 -12.94 -15.21
N PRO A 77 12.82 -12.46 -15.21
CA PRO A 77 13.77 -12.72 -16.32
C PRO A 77 13.96 -14.20 -16.60
N GLU A 78 14.01 -15.05 -15.59
CA GLU A 78 14.16 -16.50 -15.72
C GLU A 78 12.93 -17.19 -16.32
N LYS A 79 11.76 -16.55 -16.26
CA LYS A 79 10.48 -17.07 -16.82
C LYS A 79 10.14 -16.50 -18.20
N LEU A 80 10.84 -15.47 -18.63
CA LEU A 80 10.49 -14.71 -19.84
C LEU A 80 10.40 -15.61 -21.09
N LYS A 81 11.36 -16.49 -21.29
CA LYS A 81 11.39 -17.39 -22.45
C LYS A 81 10.21 -18.39 -22.43
N GLU A 82 9.92 -18.95 -21.26
CA GLU A 82 8.81 -19.89 -21.08
C GLU A 82 7.47 -19.20 -21.41
N ILE A 83 7.24 -18.02 -20.84
CA ILE A 83 6.00 -17.26 -21.02
C ILE A 83 5.83 -16.81 -22.48
N THR A 84 6.85 -16.21 -23.08
CA THR A 84 6.76 -15.72 -24.47
C THR A 84 6.53 -16.87 -25.48
N SER A 85 7.14 -18.03 -25.25
CA SER A 85 6.88 -19.24 -26.03
C SER A 85 5.46 -19.74 -25.86
N GLY A 86 4.94 -19.74 -24.62
CA GLY A 86 3.57 -20.13 -24.31
C GLY A 86 2.54 -19.21 -24.96
N LEU A 87 2.74 -17.88 -24.89
CA LEU A 87 1.89 -16.91 -25.56
C LEU A 87 1.85 -17.15 -27.06
N SER A 88 3.02 -17.27 -27.71
CA SER A 88 3.12 -17.51 -29.15
C SER A 88 2.48 -18.82 -29.59
N SER A 89 2.68 -19.92 -28.84
CA SER A 89 2.10 -21.24 -29.12
C SER A 89 0.57 -21.25 -29.02
N ASN A 90 -0.01 -20.34 -28.23
CA ASN A 90 -1.44 -20.16 -28.11
C ASN A 90 -2.01 -19.10 -29.06
N GLY A 91 -1.16 -18.50 -29.91
CA GLY A 91 -1.57 -17.47 -30.85
C GLY A 91 -1.88 -16.11 -30.21
N LEU A 92 -1.36 -15.85 -29.00
CA LEU A 92 -1.55 -14.60 -28.29
C LEU A 92 -0.51 -13.56 -28.71
N GLU A 93 -0.98 -12.43 -29.21
CA GLU A 93 -0.13 -11.29 -29.55
C GLU A 93 0.23 -10.52 -28.29
N TYR A 94 1.48 -10.10 -28.18
CA TYR A 94 1.96 -9.29 -27.06
C TYR A 94 3.04 -8.29 -27.48
N SER A 95 3.21 -7.27 -26.66
CA SER A 95 4.33 -6.31 -26.74
C SER A 95 4.95 -6.11 -25.37
N THR A 96 6.21 -5.70 -25.31
CA THR A 96 6.84 -5.31 -24.06
C THR A 96 6.44 -3.87 -23.74
N MET A 97 5.70 -3.69 -22.63
CA MET A 97 5.29 -2.38 -22.13
C MET A 97 6.36 -1.75 -21.24
N ILE A 98 7.03 -2.56 -20.41
CA ILE A 98 8.11 -2.14 -19.51
C ILE A 98 9.27 -3.10 -19.70
N GLU A 99 10.45 -2.56 -20.04
CA GLU A 99 11.67 -3.35 -20.27
C GLU A 99 12.37 -3.75 -18.97
N ASP A 100 12.30 -2.88 -17.94
CA ASP A 100 12.88 -3.11 -16.63
C ASP A 100 12.07 -2.41 -15.55
N VAL A 101 11.40 -3.21 -14.71
CA VAL A 101 10.54 -2.71 -13.63
C VAL A 101 11.36 -2.00 -12.56
N GLN A 102 12.60 -2.47 -12.26
CA GLN A 102 13.45 -1.86 -11.24
C GLN A 102 13.80 -0.42 -11.57
N THR A 103 14.10 -0.14 -12.82
CA THR A 103 14.39 1.24 -13.28
C THR A 103 13.22 2.19 -13.00
N LEU A 104 11.97 1.76 -13.21
CA LEU A 104 10.81 2.61 -12.91
C LEU A 104 10.59 2.79 -11.40
N ILE A 105 10.85 1.75 -10.59
CA ILE A 105 10.79 1.86 -9.13
C ILE A 105 11.80 2.89 -8.61
N GLU A 106 13.00 2.93 -9.17
CA GLU A 106 14.04 3.89 -8.80
C GLU A 106 13.68 5.32 -9.19
N LEU A 107 13.11 5.51 -10.38
CA LEU A 107 12.61 6.81 -10.83
C LEU A 107 11.46 7.31 -9.95
N GLU A 108 10.50 6.44 -9.60
CA GLU A 108 9.38 6.79 -8.72
C GLU A 108 9.85 7.20 -7.31
N SER A 109 10.95 6.63 -6.84
CA SER A 109 11.52 6.89 -5.51
C SER A 109 12.34 8.18 -5.44
N THR A 110 12.57 8.86 -6.57
CA THR A 110 13.37 10.09 -6.61
C THR A 110 12.52 11.28 -6.17
N PRO A 111 12.86 11.98 -5.06
CA PRO A 111 12.08 13.13 -4.60
C PRO A 111 12.09 14.26 -5.63
N ILE A 112 10.92 14.78 -5.96
CA ILE A 112 10.74 15.94 -6.86
C ILE A 112 10.53 17.24 -6.06
N THR A 113 10.37 17.13 -4.74
CA THR A 113 9.88 18.17 -3.84
C THR A 113 10.92 19.24 -3.57
N THR A 114 10.50 20.51 -3.66
CA THR A 114 11.28 21.67 -3.26
C THR A 114 11.03 22.03 -1.78
N GLU A 115 11.97 22.76 -1.12
CA GLU A 115 11.77 23.24 0.25
C GLU A 115 10.50 24.08 0.43
N LYS A 116 10.05 24.77 -0.62
CA LYS A 116 8.86 25.60 -0.61
C LYS A 116 7.57 24.79 -0.39
N ASP A 117 7.54 23.56 -0.87
CA ASP A 117 6.37 22.70 -0.73
C ASP A 117 6.20 22.17 0.71
N ARG A 118 7.29 22.16 1.50
CA ARG A 118 7.32 21.72 2.92
C ARG A 118 6.92 22.78 3.93
N SER A 119 6.72 24.02 3.48
CA SER A 119 6.45 25.18 4.36
C SER A 119 4.97 25.34 4.76
N ALA A 120 4.09 24.44 4.34
CA ALA A 120 2.64 24.56 4.53
C ALA A 120 2.14 24.19 5.97
N GLY A 121 3.03 23.75 6.86
CA GLY A 121 2.68 23.34 8.23
C GLY A 121 2.27 21.85 8.32
N HIS A 122 2.41 21.08 7.25
CA HIS A 122 2.18 19.65 7.16
C HIS A 122 3.19 18.97 6.22
N PRO A 123 3.44 17.65 6.33
CA PRO A 123 4.44 16.95 5.51
C PRO A 123 4.02 16.71 4.06
N MET A 124 2.72 16.81 3.75
CA MET A 124 2.20 16.48 2.40
C MET A 124 2.67 17.45 1.34
N THR A 125 3.08 16.87 0.21
CA THR A 125 3.23 17.52 -1.08
C THR A 125 2.29 16.86 -2.10
N TRP A 126 2.12 17.47 -3.27
CA TRP A 126 1.17 16.94 -4.28
C TRP A 126 1.89 16.45 -5.53
N THR A 127 3.19 16.21 -5.41
CA THR A 127 4.11 15.83 -6.50
C THR A 127 4.82 14.51 -6.23
N GLU A 128 4.65 13.91 -5.05
CA GLU A 128 5.25 12.64 -4.66
C GLU A 128 4.30 11.78 -3.82
N TYR A 129 4.63 10.50 -3.66
CA TYR A 129 3.87 9.57 -2.80
C TYR A 129 4.38 9.63 -1.36
N HIS A 130 3.45 9.70 -0.42
CA HIS A 130 3.69 9.88 1.00
C HIS A 130 3.50 8.61 1.83
N SER A 131 4.11 8.58 3.00
CA SER A 131 3.86 7.52 3.99
C SER A 131 2.45 7.64 4.58
N GLN A 132 1.99 6.58 5.27
CA GLN A 132 0.73 6.66 6.00
C GLN A 132 0.83 7.72 7.12
N GLU A 133 1.97 7.79 7.80
CA GLU A 133 2.24 8.76 8.86
C GLU A 133 2.13 10.21 8.34
N ASP A 134 2.63 10.50 7.15
CA ASP A 134 2.49 11.83 6.54
C ASP A 134 1.03 12.18 6.24
N MET A 135 0.25 11.19 5.72
CA MET A 135 -1.17 11.38 5.46
C MET A 135 -1.96 11.59 6.75
N GLU A 136 -1.64 10.85 7.82
CA GLU A 136 -2.27 11.01 9.13
C GLU A 136 -1.93 12.37 9.77
N ALA A 137 -0.68 12.80 9.68
CA ALA A 137 -0.26 14.13 10.14
C ALA A 137 -0.99 15.25 9.37
N TYR A 138 -1.25 15.04 8.08
CA TYR A 138 -2.07 15.97 7.30
C TYR A 138 -3.53 15.97 7.75
N MET A 139 -4.11 14.82 8.07
CA MET A 139 -5.47 14.73 8.62
C MET A 139 -5.57 15.50 9.95
N ASP A 140 -4.57 15.35 10.83
CA ASP A 140 -4.51 16.08 12.10
C ASP A 140 -4.39 17.60 11.88
N TYR A 141 -3.57 18.03 10.93
CA TYR A 141 -3.49 19.44 10.50
C TYR A 141 -4.84 19.98 10.03
N LEU A 142 -5.59 19.21 9.23
CA LEU A 142 -6.90 19.63 8.76
C LEU A 142 -7.92 19.77 9.91
N VAL A 143 -7.90 18.88 10.89
CA VAL A 143 -8.77 18.97 12.08
C VAL A 143 -8.43 20.21 12.91
N GLU A 144 -7.16 20.48 13.13
CA GLU A 144 -6.71 21.67 13.88
C GLU A 144 -7.13 22.97 13.15
N ARG A 145 -6.98 22.99 11.83
CA ARG A 145 -7.20 24.21 11.03
C ARG A 145 -8.68 24.46 10.72
N TYR A 146 -9.50 23.41 10.64
CA TYR A 146 -10.89 23.46 10.20
C TYR A 146 -11.84 22.70 11.15
N PRO A 147 -11.83 22.98 12.48
CA PRO A 147 -12.56 22.19 13.47
C PRO A 147 -14.08 22.19 13.30
N ASP A 148 -14.65 23.24 12.68
CA ASP A 148 -16.09 23.34 12.40
C ASP A 148 -16.51 22.57 11.13
N LEU A 149 -15.54 22.00 10.40
CA LEU A 149 -15.81 21.31 9.14
C LEU A 149 -15.32 19.84 9.18
N VAL A 150 -14.20 19.58 9.86
CA VAL A 150 -13.47 18.32 9.78
C VAL A 150 -13.35 17.65 11.14
N SER A 151 -13.51 16.34 11.17
CA SER A 151 -13.21 15.48 12.32
C SER A 151 -12.63 14.14 11.85
N ILE A 152 -12.08 13.35 12.78
CA ILE A 152 -11.53 12.03 12.50
C ILE A 152 -12.25 10.99 13.34
N ASP A 153 -12.53 9.82 12.73
CA ASP A 153 -12.93 8.61 13.42
C ASP A 153 -11.87 7.54 13.24
N ASP A 154 -11.48 6.92 14.35
CA ASP A 154 -10.68 5.70 14.33
C ASP A 154 -11.63 4.49 14.23
N ILE A 155 -11.65 3.84 13.07
CA ILE A 155 -12.56 2.72 12.79
C ILE A 155 -11.98 1.36 13.16
N GLY A 156 -10.78 1.32 13.72
CA GLY A 156 -10.10 0.13 14.19
C GLY A 156 -8.62 0.13 13.87
N THR A 157 -8.01 -1.04 13.99
CA THR A 157 -6.59 -1.28 13.70
C THR A 157 -6.41 -2.42 12.73
N SER A 158 -5.36 -2.34 11.93
CA SER A 158 -4.92 -3.42 11.05
C SER A 158 -4.35 -4.61 11.83
N TYR A 159 -4.02 -5.68 11.14
CA TYR A 159 -3.38 -6.87 11.72
C TYR A 159 -2.04 -6.58 12.40
N GLU A 160 -1.21 -5.70 11.83
CA GLU A 160 0.07 -5.27 12.40
C GLU A 160 -0.08 -4.08 13.39
N GLY A 161 -1.32 -3.70 13.74
CA GLY A 161 -1.62 -2.69 14.77
C GLY A 161 -1.62 -1.24 14.30
N ARG A 162 -1.63 -0.98 12.97
CA ARG A 162 -1.73 0.38 12.43
C ARG A 162 -3.16 0.90 12.51
N ALA A 163 -3.33 2.15 12.92
CA ALA A 163 -4.63 2.79 12.98
C ALA A 163 -5.29 2.86 11.59
N MET A 164 -6.61 2.72 11.56
CA MET A 164 -7.43 2.95 10.37
C MET A 164 -8.29 4.18 10.63
N ARG A 165 -7.86 5.33 10.11
CA ARG A 165 -8.41 6.64 10.40
C ARG A 165 -9.21 7.17 9.23
N VAL A 166 -10.45 7.58 9.47
CA VAL A 166 -11.37 8.17 8.49
C VAL A 166 -11.51 9.66 8.75
N LEU A 167 -11.19 10.47 7.75
CA LEU A 167 -11.49 11.90 7.79
C LEU A 167 -12.95 12.10 7.43
N LYS A 168 -13.68 12.80 8.29
CA LYS A 168 -15.07 13.23 8.05
C LYS A 168 -15.11 14.72 7.72
N ILE A 169 -15.79 15.08 6.64
CA ILE A 169 -15.97 16.47 6.22
C ILE A 169 -17.47 16.77 6.20
N CYS A 170 -17.93 17.49 7.23
CA CYS A 170 -19.35 17.72 7.48
C CYS A 170 -19.59 19.20 7.81
N LYS A 171 -20.13 19.94 6.86
CA LYS A 171 -20.37 21.38 7.03
C LYS A 171 -21.30 21.64 8.22
N GLY A 172 -20.83 22.47 9.16
CA GLY A 172 -21.51 22.72 10.44
C GLY A 172 -21.11 21.77 11.56
N GLY A 173 -20.05 20.96 11.35
CA GLY A 173 -19.44 20.09 12.39
C GLY A 173 -20.23 18.83 12.75
N THR A 174 -21.47 18.66 12.23
CA THR A 174 -22.31 17.51 12.55
C THR A 174 -22.53 16.64 11.33
N CYS A 175 -22.02 15.41 11.41
CA CYS A 175 -22.20 14.39 10.37
C CYS A 175 -23.51 13.60 10.55
N GLY A 176 -23.93 12.92 9.47
CA GLY A 176 -25.09 12.02 9.48
C GLY A 176 -26.44 12.71 9.27
N GLN A 177 -26.42 14.00 8.94
CA GLN A 177 -27.64 14.78 8.62
C GLN A 177 -27.92 14.85 7.12
N LYS A 178 -26.95 14.45 6.29
CA LYS A 178 -27.01 14.47 4.82
C LYS A 178 -26.67 13.09 4.27
N PRO A 179 -27.00 12.83 2.98
CA PRO A 179 -26.47 11.64 2.31
C PRO A 179 -24.95 11.61 2.37
N ALA A 180 -24.38 10.42 2.59
CA ALA A 180 -22.95 10.23 2.74
C ALA A 180 -22.29 9.84 1.42
N MET A 181 -21.08 10.38 1.18
CA MET A 181 -20.15 9.90 0.18
C MET A 181 -18.95 9.27 0.90
N TRP A 182 -18.66 8.02 0.57
CA TRP A 182 -17.49 7.30 1.04
C TRP A 182 -16.44 7.20 -0.06
N ILE A 183 -15.19 7.53 0.27
CA ILE A 183 -14.02 7.35 -0.59
C ILE A 183 -12.97 6.58 0.20
N ASP A 184 -12.43 5.51 -0.37
CA ASP A 184 -11.29 4.80 0.19
C ASP A 184 -10.20 4.60 -0.87
N GLY A 185 -8.94 4.64 -0.41
CA GLY A 185 -7.75 4.38 -1.21
C GLY A 185 -6.94 3.22 -0.66
N GLY A 186 -6.01 2.70 -1.46
CA GLY A 186 -4.99 1.77 -0.99
C GLY A 186 -5.49 0.40 -0.53
N ILE A 187 -6.60 -0.12 -1.10
CA ILE A 187 -7.03 -1.49 -0.83
C ILE A 187 -5.99 -2.49 -1.34
N HIS A 188 -5.39 -2.25 -2.50
CA HIS A 188 -4.24 -2.99 -3.00
C HIS A 188 -2.97 -2.18 -2.72
N ALA A 189 -2.06 -2.79 -1.98
CA ALA A 189 -0.90 -2.13 -1.40
C ALA A 189 0.02 -1.37 -2.37
N ARG A 190 0.24 -1.91 -3.58
CA ARG A 190 1.14 -1.35 -4.59
C ARG A 190 0.57 -0.19 -5.41
N GLU A 191 -0.73 0.06 -5.30
CA GLU A 191 -1.46 1.06 -6.09
C GLU A 191 -1.42 2.43 -5.40
N TRP A 192 -0.21 3.02 -5.28
CA TRP A 192 0.05 4.24 -4.50
C TRP A 192 -0.72 5.47 -4.98
N ALA A 193 -1.15 5.46 -6.25
CA ALA A 193 -1.97 6.55 -6.78
C ALA A 193 -3.32 6.66 -6.05
N SER A 194 -3.91 5.56 -5.56
CA SER A 194 -5.22 5.62 -4.91
C SER A 194 -5.21 6.30 -3.54
N PRO A 195 -4.25 6.06 -2.61
CA PRO A 195 -4.07 6.89 -1.42
C PRO A 195 -3.78 8.37 -1.75
N ALA A 196 -2.94 8.63 -2.77
CA ALA A 196 -2.63 10.00 -3.19
C ALA A 196 -3.89 10.73 -3.68
N VAL A 197 -4.74 10.07 -4.47
CA VAL A 197 -6.03 10.63 -4.91
C VAL A 197 -6.98 10.84 -3.75
N ALA A 198 -7.07 9.91 -2.80
CA ALA A 198 -7.92 10.06 -1.62
C ALA A 198 -7.49 11.28 -0.77
N THR A 199 -6.20 11.44 -0.51
CA THR A 199 -5.67 12.62 0.22
C THR A 199 -5.83 13.91 -0.57
N PHE A 200 -5.68 13.88 -1.90
CA PHE A 200 -5.95 15.03 -2.75
C PHE A 200 -7.42 15.48 -2.68
N HIS A 201 -8.37 14.54 -2.58
CA HIS A 201 -9.78 14.88 -2.34
C HIS A 201 -9.99 15.57 -0.98
N MET A 202 -9.28 15.14 0.08
CA MET A 202 -9.33 15.85 1.36
C MET A 202 -8.93 17.31 1.21
N LYS A 203 -7.79 17.58 0.55
CA LYS A 203 -7.32 18.95 0.26
C LYS A 203 -8.37 19.75 -0.50
N GLU A 204 -8.86 19.22 -1.61
CA GLU A 204 -9.77 19.93 -2.47
C GLU A 204 -11.10 20.26 -1.76
N LEU A 205 -11.66 19.30 -1.02
CA LEU A 205 -12.92 19.51 -0.30
C LEU A 205 -12.79 20.44 0.91
N VAL A 206 -11.63 20.48 1.59
CA VAL A 206 -11.44 21.27 2.81
C VAL A 206 -10.82 22.63 2.49
N GLU A 207 -9.65 22.65 1.87
CA GLU A 207 -8.89 23.87 1.65
C GLU A 207 -9.37 24.66 0.43
N ASN A 208 -9.79 23.95 -0.63
CA ASN A 208 -10.17 24.54 -1.92
C ASN A 208 -11.68 24.50 -2.17
N SER A 209 -12.50 24.23 -1.15
CA SER A 209 -13.98 24.12 -1.29
C SER A 209 -14.66 25.31 -1.97
N LYS A 210 -14.08 26.48 -1.85
CA LYS A 210 -14.57 27.72 -2.50
C LYS A 210 -14.46 27.69 -4.03
N ASN A 211 -13.62 26.83 -4.59
CA ASN A 211 -13.42 26.67 -6.02
C ASN A 211 -14.47 25.78 -6.69
N TYR A 212 -15.28 25.10 -5.89
CA TYR A 212 -16.32 24.17 -6.35
C TYR A 212 -17.72 24.76 -6.20
N PRO A 213 -18.72 24.19 -6.88
CA PRO A 213 -20.11 24.60 -6.69
C PRO A 213 -20.45 24.65 -5.20
N SER A 214 -21.00 25.75 -4.74
CA SER A 214 -21.25 26.09 -3.34
C SER A 214 -22.11 25.09 -2.58
N ASN A 215 -22.73 24.13 -3.27
CA ASN A 215 -23.67 23.18 -2.70
C ASN A 215 -23.09 21.77 -2.43
N LEU A 216 -21.81 21.50 -2.78
CA LEU A 216 -21.25 20.17 -2.63
C LEU A 216 -21.17 19.73 -1.16
N LEU A 217 -20.61 20.57 -0.28
CA LEU A 217 -20.56 20.35 1.16
C LEU A 217 -21.91 20.62 1.86
N ASP A 218 -22.81 21.34 1.20
CA ASP A 218 -24.18 21.57 1.72
C ASP A 218 -25.07 20.34 1.53
N LYS A 219 -24.80 19.52 0.53
CA LYS A 219 -25.63 18.37 0.15
C LYS A 219 -25.15 17.03 0.66
N LEU A 220 -23.82 16.89 0.89
CA LEU A 220 -23.19 15.64 1.21
C LEU A 220 -22.29 15.75 2.43
N ASP A 221 -22.29 14.71 3.25
CA ASP A 221 -21.25 14.44 4.22
C ASP A 221 -20.20 13.49 3.58
N TRP A 222 -18.92 13.79 3.76
CA TRP A 222 -17.83 13.03 3.15
C TRP A 222 -17.04 12.26 4.19
N TYR A 223 -16.72 11.01 3.85
CA TYR A 223 -15.93 10.11 4.67
C TYR A 223 -14.79 9.58 3.81
N ILE A 224 -13.56 9.85 4.19
CA ILE A 224 -12.38 9.49 3.39
C ILE A 224 -11.41 8.68 4.23
N LEU A 225 -11.18 7.42 3.79
CA LEU A 225 -10.16 6.51 4.33
C LEU A 225 -8.98 6.49 3.34
N PRO A 226 -7.86 7.18 3.61
CA PRO A 226 -6.79 7.29 2.62
C PRO A 226 -6.09 5.97 2.35
N VAL A 227 -5.92 5.12 3.37
CA VAL A 227 -5.22 3.83 3.26
C VAL A 227 -6.04 2.72 3.89
N HIS A 228 -6.75 1.96 3.06
CA HIS A 228 -7.60 0.84 3.48
C HIS A 228 -6.77 -0.38 3.93
N ASN A 229 -5.60 -0.61 3.33
CA ASN A 229 -4.68 -1.70 3.65
C ASN A 229 -3.34 -1.14 4.13
N PRO A 230 -3.27 -0.63 5.38
CA PRO A 230 -2.10 0.09 5.89
C PRO A 230 -0.86 -0.82 6.01
N ASP A 231 -1.02 -2.07 6.42
CA ASP A 231 0.10 -3.02 6.54
C ASP A 231 0.71 -3.37 5.20
N GLY A 232 -0.15 -3.63 4.21
CA GLY A 232 0.31 -3.90 2.85
C GLY A 232 0.96 -2.66 2.22
N TYR A 233 0.39 -1.47 2.45
CA TYR A 233 0.94 -0.21 1.94
C TYR A 233 2.34 0.03 2.49
N GLU A 234 2.53 -0.07 3.81
CA GLU A 234 3.85 0.06 4.43
C GLU A 234 4.84 -0.98 3.90
N TYR A 235 4.43 -2.24 3.81
CA TYR A 235 5.27 -3.30 3.25
C TYR A 235 5.66 -3.05 1.78
N SER A 236 4.77 -2.45 0.99
CA SER A 236 5.10 -2.07 -0.38
C SER A 236 6.11 -0.92 -0.47
N ARG A 237 6.20 -0.08 0.56
CA ARG A 237 7.16 1.02 0.65
C ARG A 237 8.53 0.58 1.15
N THR A 238 8.56 -0.33 2.11
CA THR A 238 9.78 -0.72 2.84
C THR A 238 10.46 -1.97 2.28
N ASP A 239 9.69 -2.99 1.91
CA ASP A 239 10.22 -4.33 1.60
C ASP A 239 10.00 -4.76 0.16
N ASN A 240 8.77 -4.68 -0.37
CA ASN A 240 8.42 -5.20 -1.69
C ASN A 240 7.46 -4.27 -2.42
N ARG A 241 7.99 -3.42 -3.33
CA ARG A 241 7.21 -2.44 -4.10
C ARG A 241 6.02 -3.06 -4.85
N MET A 242 6.10 -4.33 -5.24
CA MET A 242 5.06 -5.02 -5.99
C MET A 242 4.08 -5.80 -5.11
N TRP A 243 4.16 -5.65 -3.79
CA TRP A 243 3.22 -6.29 -2.88
C TRP A 243 1.80 -5.75 -3.05
N ARG A 244 0.82 -6.65 -3.21
CA ARG A 244 -0.58 -6.27 -3.48
C ARG A 244 -1.54 -6.57 -2.31
N LYS A 245 -1.35 -7.72 -1.64
CA LYS A 245 -2.26 -8.26 -0.62
C LYS A 245 -2.13 -7.52 0.72
N ASN A 246 -3.00 -7.85 1.69
CA ASN A 246 -2.79 -7.47 3.08
C ASN A 246 -1.65 -8.30 3.71
N ARG A 247 -1.35 -8.05 4.99
CA ARG A 247 -0.28 -8.75 5.72
C ARG A 247 -0.80 -9.81 6.70
N TYR A 248 -2.08 -10.16 6.61
CA TYR A 248 -2.65 -11.21 7.43
C TYR A 248 -2.08 -12.57 7.03
N PHE A 249 -1.41 -13.25 7.99
CA PHE A 249 -0.91 -14.59 7.80
C PHE A 249 -2.02 -15.60 8.08
N GLN A 250 -2.64 -16.13 7.02
CA GLN A 250 -3.33 -17.41 7.16
C GLN A 250 -2.28 -18.49 7.38
N ASN A 251 -2.33 -19.15 8.55
CA ASN A 251 -1.56 -20.38 8.75
C ASN A 251 -1.87 -21.35 7.61
N SER A 252 -0.83 -21.96 7.04
CA SER A 252 -0.88 -22.86 5.87
C SER A 252 -1.79 -24.12 6.03
N TYR A 253 -2.58 -24.18 7.08
CA TYR A 253 -3.54 -25.27 7.36
C TYR A 253 -4.96 -25.03 6.83
N THR A 254 -5.27 -23.85 6.26
CA THR A 254 -6.57 -23.58 5.62
C THR A 254 -6.43 -23.34 4.12
N LYS A 255 -5.64 -24.18 3.44
CA LYS A 255 -5.83 -24.41 2.01
C LYS A 255 -6.92 -25.45 1.88
N HIS A 256 -8.14 -25.07 1.65
CA HIS A 256 -9.32 -25.77 1.13
C HIS A 256 -10.59 -25.26 1.82
N GLN A 257 -11.10 -24.16 1.36
CA GLN A 257 -12.54 -23.98 1.13
C GLN A 257 -12.74 -22.93 0.05
#